data_673fb4a5489b71c76166e01a3cafda04
#
_entry.id   673fb4a5489b71c76166e01a3cafda04
#
_cell.length_a   1.000
_cell.length_b   1.000
_cell.length_c   1.000
_cell.angle_alpha   90.00
_cell.angle_beta   90.00
_cell.angle_gamma   90.00
#
_symmetry.space_group_name_H-M   'P 1'
#
loop_
_entity.id
_entity.type
_entity.pdbx_description
1 polymer ?
#
loop_
_entity_poly.entity_id
_entity_poly.type
_entity_poly.pdbx_seq_one_letter_code
_entity_poly.pdbx_strand_id
1 'polypeptide(L)'
;LSPQIDLATDPRWRRFYGTFSEDADLCTDVARTYTDAFQTTKGSKTGWGSQSVNCMAKHWPGGGSGEAGRDAHYCFGQYAVYPGNNFDEHLRPFLEGALALDGPTGRATAIMPYYTISYGIDPSGKNVANGFSRYIINDLLREKYGYDGVVCTDWIITGDNPKVETMNGKPWGVEHLTIDERHFEAIYAGC
;
A
#
# COMPACT_ATOMS: atom_id res chain seq x y z
N LEU A 1 -5.23 4.34 -11.11
CA LEU A 1 -4.83 3.88 -9.79
C LEU A 1 -3.30 3.79 -9.72
N SER A 2 -2.64 4.91 -9.51
CA SER A 2 -1.19 5.11 -9.64
C SER A 2 -0.74 6.24 -8.71
N PRO A 3 0.55 6.33 -8.33
CA PRO A 3 1.68 5.49 -8.72
C PRO A 3 1.82 4.20 -7.89
N GLN A 4 2.50 3.20 -8.47
CA GLN A 4 3.05 2.06 -7.73
C GLN A 4 4.46 2.42 -7.27
N ILE A 5 4.65 2.54 -5.96
CA ILE A 5 5.90 3.04 -5.33
C ILE A 5 6.54 2.02 -4.39
N ASP A 6 6.19 0.76 -4.57
CA ASP A 6 6.81 -0.35 -3.84
C ASP A 6 8.31 -0.44 -4.17
N LEU A 7 9.15 -0.76 -3.18
CA LEU A 7 10.55 -1.12 -3.46
C LEU A 7 10.62 -2.52 -4.07
N ALA A 8 11.28 -2.63 -5.21
CA ALA A 8 11.41 -3.88 -5.97
C ALA A 8 12.57 -4.72 -5.46
N THR A 9 12.44 -5.36 -4.30
CA THR A 9 13.55 -6.05 -3.62
C THR A 9 13.87 -7.45 -4.16
N ASP A 10 12.98 -8.05 -4.95
CA ASP A 10 13.22 -9.36 -5.57
C ASP A 10 12.81 -9.36 -7.05
N PRO A 11 13.73 -9.60 -7.99
CA PRO A 11 13.44 -9.57 -9.43
C PRO A 11 12.48 -10.69 -9.89
N ARG A 12 12.21 -11.70 -9.08
CA ARG A 12 11.22 -12.75 -9.35
C ARG A 12 9.80 -12.30 -9.07
N TRP A 13 9.63 -11.21 -8.34
CA TRP A 13 8.30 -10.68 -8.06
C TRP A 13 7.62 -10.26 -9.37
N ARG A 14 6.44 -10.85 -9.63
CA ARG A 14 5.71 -10.67 -10.88
C ARG A 14 5.42 -9.21 -11.24
N ARG A 15 5.33 -8.32 -10.24
CA ARG A 15 5.01 -6.89 -10.44
C ARG A 15 6.23 -5.99 -10.41
N PHE A 16 7.42 -6.56 -10.45
CA PHE A 16 8.70 -5.84 -10.46
C PHE A 16 8.73 -4.72 -11.51
N TYR A 17 8.24 -4.97 -12.72
CA TYR A 17 8.23 -4.00 -13.82
C TYR A 17 7.30 -2.80 -13.60
N GLY A 18 6.39 -2.84 -12.62
CA GLY A 18 5.40 -1.80 -12.35
C GLY A 18 5.86 -0.75 -11.35
N THR A 19 7.03 -0.93 -10.74
CA THR A 19 7.61 0.00 -9.76
C THR A 19 8.82 0.74 -10.33
N PHE A 20 9.33 1.71 -9.59
CA PHE A 20 10.40 2.60 -10.09
C PHE A 20 11.80 2.05 -9.80
N SER A 21 12.05 1.47 -8.61
CA SER A 21 13.38 1.03 -8.19
C SER A 21 13.34 0.09 -6.99
N GLU A 22 14.45 -0.58 -6.72
CA GLU A 22 14.80 -1.19 -5.44
C GLU A 22 15.48 -0.21 -4.49
N ASP A 23 15.99 0.91 -5.01
CA ASP A 23 16.61 1.97 -4.23
C ASP A 23 15.56 2.89 -3.62
N ALA A 24 15.61 3.04 -2.29
CA ALA A 24 14.60 3.81 -1.55
C ALA A 24 14.67 5.31 -1.85
N ASP A 25 15.88 5.87 -2.04
CA ASP A 25 16.06 7.30 -2.33
C ASP A 25 15.48 7.63 -3.71
N LEU A 26 15.86 6.87 -4.73
CA LEU A 26 15.34 7.05 -6.09
C LEU A 26 13.82 6.86 -6.14
N CYS A 27 13.31 5.82 -5.51
CA CYS A 27 11.87 5.56 -5.48
C CYS A 27 11.09 6.68 -4.78
N THR A 28 11.64 7.24 -3.70
CA THR A 28 11.08 8.37 -2.95
C THR A 28 11.01 9.63 -3.82
N ASP A 29 12.11 9.99 -4.50
CA ASP A 29 12.16 11.18 -5.36
C ASP A 29 11.21 11.07 -6.55
N VAL A 30 11.15 9.90 -7.19
CA VAL A 30 10.22 9.67 -8.29
C VAL A 30 8.77 9.66 -7.81
N ALA A 31 8.47 9.04 -6.66
CA ALA A 31 7.13 9.04 -6.08
C ALA A 31 6.62 10.45 -5.78
N ARG A 32 7.48 11.30 -5.19
CA ARG A 32 7.18 12.71 -4.92
C ARG A 32 6.89 13.47 -6.21
N THR A 33 7.85 13.45 -7.13
CA THR A 33 7.75 14.19 -8.40
C THR A 33 6.56 13.75 -9.23
N TYR A 34 6.33 12.45 -9.35
CA TYR A 34 5.19 11.88 -10.09
C TYR A 34 3.86 12.33 -9.48
N THR A 35 3.71 12.16 -8.17
CA THR A 35 2.46 12.49 -7.49
C THR A 35 2.17 14.00 -7.57
N ASP A 36 3.19 14.82 -7.35
CA ASP A 36 3.05 16.27 -7.43
C ASP A 36 2.67 16.73 -8.83
N ALA A 37 3.33 16.21 -9.86
CA ALA A 37 3.04 16.55 -11.26
C ALA A 37 1.61 16.22 -11.69
N PHE A 38 1.08 15.08 -11.25
CA PHE A 38 -0.30 14.67 -11.57
C PHE A 38 -1.36 15.43 -10.80
N GLN A 39 -1.09 15.75 -9.53
CA GLN A 39 -2.08 16.44 -8.70
C GLN A 39 -2.10 17.95 -8.90
N THR A 40 -0.97 18.56 -9.30
CA THR A 40 -0.85 20.00 -9.32
C THR A 40 -1.27 20.62 -10.65
N THR A 41 -2.33 21.43 -10.64
CA THR A 41 -2.69 22.33 -11.74
C THR A 41 -1.82 23.58 -11.70
N LYS A 42 -1.08 23.84 -12.76
CA LYS A 42 -0.19 25.01 -12.90
C LYS A 42 -0.96 26.32 -12.69
N GLY A 43 -0.42 27.17 -11.80
CA GLY A 43 -1.02 28.47 -11.48
C GLY A 43 -2.14 28.44 -10.45
N SER A 44 -2.55 27.29 -9.97
CA SER A 44 -3.48 27.19 -8.83
C SER A 44 -2.75 27.45 -7.52
N LYS A 45 -3.35 28.25 -6.65
CA LYS A 45 -2.79 28.53 -5.30
C LYS A 45 -2.85 27.32 -4.37
N THR A 46 -3.86 26.47 -4.53
CA THR A 46 -4.05 25.25 -3.73
C THR A 46 -3.46 24.02 -4.41
N GLY A 47 -2.96 24.16 -5.65
CA GLY A 47 -2.58 23.04 -6.51
C GLY A 47 -3.74 22.38 -7.24
N TRP A 48 -4.93 22.41 -6.66
CA TRP A 48 -6.12 21.77 -7.24
C TRP A 48 -6.78 22.60 -8.31
N GLY A 49 -7.20 21.96 -9.42
CA GLY A 49 -7.85 22.61 -10.54
C GLY A 49 -8.31 21.60 -11.59
N SER A 50 -8.74 22.11 -12.75
CA SER A 50 -9.32 21.31 -13.84
C SER A 50 -8.36 20.31 -14.49
N GLN A 51 -7.06 20.44 -14.26
CA GLN A 51 -6.03 19.53 -14.77
C GLN A 51 -5.51 18.57 -13.71
N SER A 52 -5.99 18.68 -12.47
CA SER A 52 -5.57 17.81 -11.37
C SER A 52 -6.10 16.39 -11.54
N VAL A 53 -5.23 15.42 -11.31
CA VAL A 53 -5.58 13.99 -11.27
C VAL A 53 -5.23 13.45 -9.90
N ASN A 54 -6.23 12.91 -9.20
CA ASN A 54 -6.00 12.28 -7.90
C ASN A 54 -5.04 11.10 -8.02
N CYS A 55 -4.02 11.08 -7.17
CA CYS A 55 -3.07 9.99 -7.08
C CYS A 55 -3.46 9.04 -5.95
N MET A 56 -3.31 7.74 -6.23
CA MET A 56 -3.44 6.68 -5.24
C MET A 56 -2.11 5.94 -5.15
N ALA A 57 -1.31 6.33 -4.16
CA ALA A 57 -0.02 5.67 -3.94
C ALA A 57 -0.22 4.25 -3.41
N LYS A 58 0.52 3.30 -3.99
CA LYS A 58 0.36 1.88 -3.69
C LYS A 58 1.67 1.11 -3.78
N HIS A 59 1.76 0.03 -3.06
CA HIS A 59 0.77 -0.58 -2.16
C HIS A 59 1.29 -0.52 -0.72
N TRP A 60 0.62 0.23 0.11
CA TRP A 60 0.99 0.42 1.51
C TRP A 60 1.01 -0.90 2.31
N PRO A 61 2.00 -1.12 3.17
CA PRO A 61 3.19 -0.33 3.51
C PRO A 61 4.43 -0.68 2.67
N GLY A 62 4.27 -1.28 1.52
CA GLY A 62 5.28 -1.72 0.57
C GLY A 62 5.03 -3.15 0.12
N GLY A 63 4.69 -3.34 -1.17
CA GLY A 63 4.31 -4.64 -1.72
C GLY A 63 5.48 -5.48 -2.25
N GLY A 64 6.69 -4.90 -2.34
CA GLY A 64 7.84 -5.56 -2.96
C GLY A 64 8.61 -6.54 -2.07
N SER A 65 8.25 -6.66 -0.79
CA SER A 65 8.92 -7.53 0.19
C SER A 65 8.30 -8.93 0.32
N GLY A 66 7.59 -9.39 -0.71
CA GLY A 66 7.01 -10.73 -0.73
C GLY A 66 8.04 -11.83 -0.51
N GLU A 67 7.74 -12.79 0.39
CA GLU A 67 8.64 -13.89 0.71
C GLU A 67 9.07 -14.65 -0.56
N ALA A 68 10.38 -14.74 -0.79
CA ALA A 68 10.98 -15.38 -1.96
C ALA A 68 10.47 -14.83 -3.32
N GLY A 69 10.08 -13.55 -3.39
CA GLY A 69 9.56 -12.91 -4.59
C GLY A 69 8.16 -13.38 -5.01
N ARG A 70 7.44 -14.07 -4.14
CA ARG A 70 6.09 -14.55 -4.42
C ARG A 70 5.08 -13.41 -4.46
N ASP A 71 4.06 -13.57 -5.29
CA ASP A 71 3.03 -12.55 -5.52
C ASP A 71 1.81 -12.79 -4.61
N ALA A 72 1.40 -11.74 -3.91
CA ALA A 72 0.28 -11.77 -2.95
C ALA A 72 -1.11 -11.92 -3.59
N HIS A 73 -1.23 -11.93 -4.93
CA HIS A 73 -2.46 -12.32 -5.58
C HIS A 73 -2.78 -13.81 -5.40
N TYR A 74 -1.81 -14.60 -4.94
CA TYR A 74 -1.93 -16.02 -4.73
C TYR A 74 -1.69 -16.39 -3.25
N CYS A 75 -2.38 -17.41 -2.76
CA CYS A 75 -2.29 -17.85 -1.37
C CYS A 75 -0.87 -18.24 -0.92
N PHE A 76 -0.02 -18.68 -1.83
CA PHE A 76 1.39 -19.00 -1.54
C PHE A 76 2.30 -17.77 -1.44
N GLY A 77 1.82 -16.57 -1.77
CA GLY A 77 2.56 -15.31 -1.71
C GLY A 77 2.01 -14.30 -0.69
N GLN A 78 1.23 -14.77 0.28
CA GLN A 78 0.52 -13.88 1.20
C GLN A 78 1.41 -13.13 2.20
N TYR A 79 2.67 -13.52 2.39
CA TYR A 79 3.55 -12.92 3.39
C TYR A 79 4.53 -11.91 2.79
N ALA A 80 4.58 -10.71 3.38
CA ALA A 80 5.68 -9.78 3.26
C ALA A 80 6.62 -9.98 4.45
N VAL A 81 7.93 -10.10 4.17
CA VAL A 81 8.95 -10.41 5.18
C VAL A 81 10.10 -9.41 5.11
N TYR A 82 10.70 -9.14 6.24
CA TYR A 82 11.74 -8.11 6.40
C TYR A 82 12.97 -8.69 7.12
N PRO A 83 13.69 -9.66 6.49
CA PRO A 83 14.80 -10.37 7.15
C PRO A 83 15.98 -9.47 7.50
N GLY A 84 16.13 -8.33 6.80
CA GLY A 84 17.12 -7.29 7.11
C GLY A 84 16.67 -6.27 8.15
N ASN A 85 15.54 -6.48 8.81
CA ASN A 85 14.90 -5.49 9.70
C ASN A 85 14.71 -4.11 9.02
N ASN A 86 14.35 -4.14 7.74
CA ASN A 86 14.30 -2.98 6.85
C ASN A 86 12.87 -2.54 6.51
N PHE A 87 11.90 -2.79 7.39
CA PHE A 87 10.52 -2.37 7.20
C PHE A 87 10.41 -0.86 6.94
N ASP A 88 11.16 -0.05 7.69
CA ASP A 88 11.13 1.40 7.57
C ASP A 88 11.60 1.89 6.18
N GLU A 89 12.53 1.19 5.52
CA GLU A 89 12.94 1.52 4.15
C GLU A 89 11.78 1.39 3.16
N HIS A 90 10.90 0.39 3.34
CA HIS A 90 9.72 0.24 2.50
C HIS A 90 8.67 1.35 2.70
N LEU A 91 8.68 2.02 3.85
CA LEU A 91 7.78 3.15 4.14
C LEU A 91 8.25 4.46 3.49
N ARG A 92 9.54 4.64 3.23
CA ARG A 92 10.12 5.91 2.76
C ARG A 92 9.48 6.45 1.47
N PRO A 93 9.26 5.66 0.40
CA PRO A 93 8.58 6.17 -0.80
C PRO A 93 7.18 6.74 -0.52
N PHE A 94 6.50 6.21 0.49
CA PHE A 94 5.21 6.75 0.94
C PHE A 94 5.41 8.01 1.78
N LEU A 95 6.13 7.91 2.89
CA LEU A 95 6.22 8.97 3.91
C LEU A 95 6.98 10.20 3.44
N GLU A 96 8.14 10.00 2.81
CA GLU A 96 9.02 11.07 2.35
C GLU A 96 8.76 11.44 0.87
N GLY A 97 8.08 10.57 0.13
CA GLY A 97 7.70 10.76 -1.27
C GLY A 97 6.25 11.21 -1.43
N ALA A 98 5.33 10.24 -1.58
CA ALA A 98 3.94 10.53 -1.94
C ALA A 98 3.14 11.32 -0.88
N LEU A 99 3.53 11.28 0.39
CA LEU A 99 2.88 12.01 1.49
C LEU A 99 3.61 13.30 1.89
N ALA A 100 4.70 13.66 1.19
CA ALA A 100 5.49 14.85 1.45
C ALA A 100 5.85 15.54 0.13
N LEU A 101 4.83 16.08 -0.57
CA LEU A 101 4.98 16.75 -1.86
C LEU A 101 5.57 18.15 -1.68
N ASP A 102 6.35 18.60 -2.65
CA ASP A 102 6.89 19.97 -2.70
C ASP A 102 5.83 20.98 -3.13
N GLY A 103 4.84 20.54 -3.89
CA GLY A 103 3.75 21.37 -4.40
C GLY A 103 2.60 21.56 -3.41
N PRO A 104 1.68 22.49 -3.71
CA PRO A 104 0.65 22.95 -2.78
C PRO A 104 -0.44 21.92 -2.48
N THR A 105 -0.51 20.80 -3.18
CA THR A 105 -1.44 19.70 -2.84
C THR A 105 -0.96 18.89 -1.63
N GLY A 106 0.34 18.96 -1.30
CA GLY A 106 0.96 18.51 -0.07
C GLY A 106 1.13 17.00 0.08
N ARG A 107 0.17 16.19 -0.36
CA ARG A 107 0.20 14.72 -0.23
C ARG A 107 -0.69 14.02 -1.26
N ALA A 108 -0.42 12.74 -1.51
CA ALA A 108 -1.30 11.89 -2.32
C ALA A 108 -2.71 11.82 -1.69
N THR A 109 -3.75 11.92 -2.53
CA THR A 109 -5.15 11.93 -2.07
C THR A 109 -5.62 10.59 -1.57
N ALA A 110 -5.04 9.50 -2.06
CA ALA A 110 -5.41 8.14 -1.68
C ALA A 110 -4.20 7.25 -1.47
N ILE A 111 -4.38 6.26 -0.61
CA ILE A 111 -3.44 5.14 -0.35
C ILE A 111 -4.19 3.84 -0.56
N MET A 112 -3.53 2.85 -1.18
CA MET A 112 -4.05 1.49 -1.31
C MET A 112 -3.19 0.51 -0.51
N PRO A 113 -3.74 -0.12 0.55
CA PRO A 113 -3.05 -1.21 1.24
C PRO A 113 -2.89 -2.44 0.34
N TYR A 114 -1.74 -3.11 0.44
CA TYR A 114 -1.48 -4.32 -0.34
C TYR A 114 -2.13 -5.57 0.28
N TYR A 115 -2.26 -6.61 -0.52
CA TYR A 115 -2.81 -7.90 -0.10
C TYR A 115 -1.98 -8.62 0.96
N THR A 116 -0.67 -8.32 1.07
CA THR A 116 0.22 -9.05 1.96
C THR A 116 -0.13 -8.89 3.43
N ILE A 117 0.19 -9.93 4.18
CA ILE A 117 0.38 -9.87 5.62
C ILE A 117 1.79 -9.35 5.87
N SER A 118 1.96 -8.18 6.47
CA SER A 118 3.26 -7.68 6.92
C SER A 118 3.68 -8.47 8.16
N TYR A 119 4.35 -9.61 7.93
CA TYR A 119 4.56 -10.64 8.95
C TYR A 119 5.46 -10.15 10.09
N GLY A 120 4.94 -10.29 11.32
CA GLY A 120 5.69 -9.92 12.54
C GLY A 120 5.84 -8.41 12.76
N ILE A 121 5.13 -7.57 12.01
CA ILE A 121 5.20 -6.10 12.15
C ILE A 121 4.20 -5.58 13.18
N ASP A 122 3.02 -6.18 13.29
CA ASP A 122 2.05 -5.79 14.31
C ASP A 122 2.53 -6.23 15.71
N PRO A 123 2.74 -5.28 16.65
CA PRO A 123 3.21 -5.59 17.99
C PRO A 123 2.26 -6.49 18.80
N SER A 124 0.98 -6.52 18.43
CA SER A 124 0.00 -7.42 19.06
C SER A 124 0.15 -8.88 18.60
N GLY A 125 0.98 -9.12 17.57
CA GLY A 125 1.15 -10.44 16.95
C GLY A 125 0.02 -10.82 15.98
N LYS A 126 -0.93 -9.93 15.69
CA LYS A 126 -2.02 -10.19 14.73
C LYS A 126 -1.43 -10.17 13.31
N ASN A 127 -1.45 -11.32 12.64
CA ASN A 127 -0.98 -11.49 11.26
C ASN A 127 -2.17 -11.60 10.32
N VAL A 128 -2.61 -10.47 9.77
CA VAL A 128 -3.68 -10.36 8.77
C VAL A 128 -3.24 -9.47 7.62
N ALA A 129 -3.85 -9.62 6.45
CA ALA A 129 -3.53 -8.77 5.30
C ALA A 129 -3.66 -7.28 5.66
N ASN A 130 -2.82 -6.45 5.04
CA ASN A 130 -2.70 -5.04 5.39
C ASN A 130 -4.04 -4.29 5.37
N GLY A 131 -4.96 -4.66 4.45
CA GLY A 131 -6.31 -4.09 4.39
C GLY A 131 -7.22 -4.44 5.57
N PHE A 132 -6.86 -5.42 6.40
CA PHE A 132 -7.55 -5.81 7.63
C PHE A 132 -6.76 -5.47 8.89
N SER A 133 -5.56 -4.94 8.76
CA SER A 133 -4.69 -4.64 9.88
C SER A 133 -4.95 -3.25 10.42
N ARG A 134 -5.61 -3.18 11.59
CA ARG A 134 -5.79 -1.92 12.31
C ARG A 134 -4.44 -1.24 12.60
N TYR A 135 -3.42 -2.03 12.98
CA TYR A 135 -2.09 -1.49 13.22
C TYR A 135 -1.50 -0.81 11.99
N ILE A 136 -1.54 -1.46 10.83
CA ILE A 136 -0.96 -0.93 9.58
C ILE A 136 -1.71 0.31 9.07
N ILE A 137 -3.05 0.34 9.19
CA ILE A 137 -3.84 1.45 8.65
C ILE A 137 -4.10 2.50 9.72
N ASN A 138 -4.73 2.15 10.85
CA ASN A 138 -5.10 3.14 11.84
C ASN A 138 -3.88 3.64 12.63
N ASP A 139 -3.21 2.72 13.34
CA ASP A 139 -2.20 3.12 14.31
C ASP A 139 -0.95 3.69 13.63
N LEU A 140 -0.53 3.08 12.51
CA LEU A 140 0.66 3.50 11.77
C LEU A 140 0.33 4.64 10.79
N LEU A 141 -0.51 4.40 9.77
CA LEU A 141 -0.75 5.37 8.70
C LEU A 141 -1.50 6.60 9.19
N ARG A 142 -2.63 6.40 9.91
CA ARG A 142 -3.47 7.52 10.33
C ARG A 142 -2.95 8.22 11.59
N GLU A 143 -2.68 7.50 12.67
CA GLU A 143 -2.30 8.13 13.94
C GLU A 143 -0.83 8.55 13.97
N LYS A 144 0.10 7.62 13.70
CA LYS A 144 1.54 7.93 13.79
C LYS A 144 1.99 8.89 12.69
N TYR A 145 1.53 8.68 11.44
CA TYR A 145 1.96 9.51 10.29
C TYR A 145 0.95 10.55 9.85
N GLY A 146 -0.19 10.67 10.52
CA GLY A 146 -1.16 11.75 10.34
C GLY A 146 -1.84 11.76 8.97
N TYR A 147 -2.01 10.61 8.32
CA TYR A 147 -2.68 10.54 7.04
C TYR A 147 -4.21 10.60 7.18
N ASP A 148 -4.82 11.64 6.63
CA ASP A 148 -6.27 11.92 6.67
C ASP A 148 -6.98 11.70 5.32
N GLY A 149 -6.23 11.24 4.29
CA GLY A 149 -6.79 10.97 2.97
C GLY A 149 -7.58 9.67 2.88
N VAL A 150 -7.96 9.31 1.65
CA VAL A 150 -8.72 8.10 1.37
C VAL A 150 -7.83 6.86 1.48
N VAL A 151 -8.28 5.86 2.23
CA VAL A 151 -7.72 4.51 2.18
C VAL A 151 -8.66 3.63 1.37
N CYS A 152 -8.24 3.22 0.19
CA CYS A 152 -9.01 2.40 -0.72
C CYS A 152 -8.43 0.99 -0.75
N THR A 153 -9.19 -0.01 -0.37
CA THR A 153 -8.73 -1.41 -0.39
C THR A 153 -8.24 -1.83 -1.77
N ASP A 154 -7.31 -2.75 -1.83
CA ASP A 154 -7.01 -3.47 -3.06
C ASP A 154 -8.21 -4.38 -3.44
N TRP A 155 -8.19 -4.98 -4.63
CA TRP A 155 -9.37 -5.60 -5.24
C TRP A 155 -9.77 -6.91 -4.55
N ILE A 156 -11.06 -7.06 -4.27
CA ILE A 156 -11.70 -8.30 -3.82
C ILE A 156 -11.07 -8.87 -2.51
N ILE A 157 -10.60 -8.02 -1.61
CA ILE A 157 -9.97 -8.51 -0.36
C ILE A 157 -10.92 -9.32 0.50
N THR A 158 -12.22 -8.99 0.49
CA THR A 158 -13.25 -9.62 1.33
C THR A 158 -13.84 -10.89 0.73
N GLY A 159 -13.59 -11.16 -0.55
CA GLY A 159 -14.11 -12.34 -1.25
C GLY A 159 -13.45 -13.65 -0.81
N ASP A 160 -14.10 -14.76 -1.10
CA ASP A 160 -13.54 -16.10 -0.87
C ASP A 160 -12.46 -16.46 -1.90
N ASN A 161 -11.52 -17.32 -1.49
CA ASN A 161 -10.46 -17.85 -2.35
C ASN A 161 -10.61 -19.38 -2.55
N PRO A 162 -11.60 -19.84 -3.31
CA PRO A 162 -11.84 -21.27 -3.51
C PRO A 162 -10.81 -21.95 -4.42
N LYS A 163 -10.05 -21.16 -5.18
CA LYS A 163 -9.05 -21.65 -6.14
C LYS A 163 -7.86 -20.70 -6.19
N VAL A 164 -6.71 -21.20 -6.59
CA VAL A 164 -5.47 -20.41 -6.78
C VAL A 164 -5.56 -19.61 -8.09
N GLU A 165 -6.32 -18.52 -8.08
CA GLU A 165 -6.54 -17.64 -9.23
C GLU A 165 -6.43 -16.16 -8.82
N THR A 166 -5.96 -15.30 -9.72
CA THR A 166 -5.76 -13.87 -9.44
C THR A 166 -7.04 -13.09 -9.18
N MET A 167 -8.17 -13.54 -9.70
CA MET A 167 -9.46 -12.84 -9.58
C MET A 167 -10.33 -13.34 -8.41
N ASN A 168 -9.83 -14.29 -7.61
CA ASN A 168 -10.49 -14.69 -6.38
C ASN A 168 -10.17 -13.73 -5.24
N GLY A 169 -10.89 -13.83 -4.12
CA GLY A 169 -10.66 -13.06 -2.90
C GLY A 169 -9.24 -13.25 -2.35
N LYS A 170 -8.79 -12.31 -1.54
CA LYS A 170 -7.50 -12.34 -0.85
C LYS A 170 -7.69 -12.08 0.65
N PRO A 171 -8.48 -12.92 1.35
CA PRO A 171 -8.79 -12.71 2.76
C PRO A 171 -7.68 -13.24 3.67
N TRP A 172 -6.42 -12.93 3.31
CA TRP A 172 -5.27 -13.52 3.98
C TRP A 172 -5.25 -13.21 5.49
N GLY A 173 -5.24 -14.28 6.28
CA GLY A 173 -5.26 -14.22 7.74
C GLY A 173 -6.65 -14.06 8.36
N VAL A 174 -7.70 -13.88 7.54
CA VAL A 174 -9.11 -13.79 7.97
C VAL A 174 -10.01 -14.74 7.16
N GLU A 175 -9.46 -15.80 6.61
CA GLU A 175 -10.18 -16.80 5.79
C GLU A 175 -11.34 -17.46 6.54
N HIS A 176 -11.22 -17.57 7.86
CA HIS A 176 -12.22 -18.18 8.75
C HIS A 176 -13.47 -17.31 8.99
N LEU A 177 -13.40 -16.02 8.63
CA LEU A 177 -14.51 -15.09 8.75
C LEU A 177 -15.43 -15.17 7.54
N THR A 178 -16.69 -14.81 7.72
CA THR A 178 -17.65 -14.58 6.62
C THR A 178 -17.28 -13.33 5.82
N ILE A 179 -17.85 -13.17 4.62
CA ILE A 179 -17.65 -11.98 3.78
C ILE A 179 -18.07 -10.70 4.52
N ASP A 180 -19.19 -10.74 5.24
CA ASP A 180 -19.69 -9.58 5.99
C ASP A 180 -18.75 -9.20 7.15
N GLU A 181 -18.25 -10.18 7.88
CA GLU A 181 -17.26 -9.96 8.93
C GLU A 181 -15.94 -9.40 8.37
N ARG A 182 -15.50 -9.84 7.19
CA ARG A 182 -14.34 -9.28 6.51
C ARG A 182 -14.56 -7.83 6.07
N HIS A 183 -15.75 -7.46 5.63
CA HIS A 183 -16.10 -6.06 5.38
C HIS A 183 -16.00 -5.23 6.65
N PHE A 184 -16.56 -5.75 7.76
CA PHE A 184 -16.44 -5.10 9.06
C PHE A 184 -14.97 -4.92 9.48
N GLU A 185 -14.13 -5.95 9.38
CA GLU A 185 -12.71 -5.88 9.72
C GLU A 185 -11.96 -4.81 8.88
N ALA A 186 -12.23 -4.73 7.57
CA ALA A 186 -11.61 -3.73 6.71
C ALA A 186 -12.01 -2.29 7.10
N ILE A 187 -13.30 -2.05 7.36
CA ILE A 187 -13.80 -0.76 7.81
C ILE A 187 -13.23 -0.43 9.20
N TYR A 188 -13.23 -1.40 10.11
CA TYR A 188 -12.69 -1.23 11.47
C TYR A 188 -11.17 -0.97 11.47
N ALA A 189 -10.45 -1.51 10.49
CA ALA A 189 -9.02 -1.22 10.28
C ALA A 189 -8.76 0.22 9.81
N GLY A 190 -9.75 0.89 9.20
CA GLY A 190 -9.62 2.28 8.75
C GLY A 190 -9.69 2.48 7.23
N CYS A 191 -10.14 1.45 6.47
CA CYS A 191 -10.44 1.56 5.04
C CYS A 191 -11.76 2.29 4.77
#